data_45cbbed2290b6b6ba545e68bfabc14db
#
_entry.id   45cbbed2290b6b6ba545e68bfabc14db
#
_cell.length_a   1.000
_cell.length_b   1.000
_cell.length_c   1.000
_cell.angle_alpha   90.00
_cell.angle_beta   90.00
_cell.angle_gamma   90.00
#
_symmetry.space_group_name_H-M   'P 1'
#
loop_
_entity.id
_entity.type
_entity.pdbx_description
1 polymer ?
#
loop_
_entity_poly.entity_id
_entity_poly.type
_entity_poly.pdbx_seq_one_letter_code
_entity_poly.pdbx_strand_id
1 'polypeptide(L)'
;MNKPLIMTPGPTQVHEDVRMAMARNITNPDLDLNFFEYYKEVCEKLKRLLKTEEDVLILGGEGILGLEAACASLIEPGDRLLCIDNGIFGKGFGDFAKIYGAEVVYFKGDYRKSIDVEKLEKFLEKDSNFKFATMV
;
A
#
# COMPACT_ATOMS: atom_id res chain seq x y z
N MET A 1 -23.69 -9.18 25.23
CA MET A 1 -23.54 -9.86 23.92
C MET A 1 -22.05 -9.90 23.59
N ASN A 2 -21.50 -11.10 23.37
CA ASN A 2 -20.12 -11.20 22.88
C ASN A 2 -20.08 -10.62 21.46
N LYS A 3 -19.30 -9.54 21.26
CA LYS A 3 -19.09 -9.00 19.93
C LYS A 3 -18.18 -9.96 19.15
N PRO A 4 -18.51 -10.34 17.92
CA PRO A 4 -17.64 -11.19 17.12
C PRO A 4 -16.32 -10.47 16.85
N LEU A 5 -15.22 -11.21 16.90
CA LEU A 5 -13.92 -10.73 16.49
C LEU A 5 -13.83 -10.73 14.96
N ILE A 6 -13.60 -9.56 14.38
CA ILE A 6 -13.41 -9.43 12.92
C ILE A 6 -11.96 -9.74 12.60
N MET A 7 -11.74 -10.79 11.81
CA MET A 7 -10.41 -11.28 11.40
C MET A 7 -10.11 -11.01 9.92
N THR A 8 -10.89 -10.16 9.28
CA THR A 8 -10.66 -9.77 7.87
C THR A 8 -9.60 -8.66 7.79
N PRO A 9 -8.79 -8.59 6.73
CA PRO A 9 -7.83 -7.50 6.52
C PRO A 9 -8.52 -6.15 6.26
N GLY A 10 -9.75 -6.19 5.74
CA GLY A 10 -10.62 -5.03 5.54
C GLY A 10 -11.99 -5.46 5.00
N PRO A 11 -13.06 -4.79 5.41
CA PRO A 11 -13.21 -3.93 6.58
C PRO A 11 -12.81 -4.63 7.88
N THR A 12 -12.20 -3.90 8.80
CA THR A 12 -11.73 -4.42 10.08
C THR A 12 -12.30 -3.63 11.25
N GLN A 13 -12.00 -4.08 12.47
CA GLN A 13 -12.39 -3.34 13.67
C GLN A 13 -11.53 -2.08 13.80
N VAL A 14 -12.22 -0.96 14.06
CA VAL A 14 -11.59 0.31 14.36
C VAL A 14 -11.60 0.54 15.87
N HIS A 15 -10.45 0.89 16.45
CA HIS A 15 -10.33 1.18 17.86
C HIS A 15 -11.32 2.28 18.29
N GLU A 16 -11.82 2.21 19.53
CA GLU A 16 -12.83 3.13 20.00
C GLU A 16 -12.40 4.59 19.96
N ASP A 17 -11.17 4.89 20.35
CA ASP A 17 -10.63 6.26 20.33
C ASP A 17 -10.61 6.84 18.91
N VAL A 18 -10.30 6.02 17.89
CA VAL A 18 -10.33 6.44 16.49
C VAL A 18 -11.76 6.73 16.04
N ARG A 19 -12.73 5.86 16.41
CA ARG A 19 -14.15 6.08 16.10
C ARG A 19 -14.68 7.36 16.77
N MET A 20 -14.27 7.61 18.02
CA MET A 20 -14.66 8.82 18.74
C MET A 20 -14.00 10.07 18.14
N ALA A 21 -12.77 9.97 17.63
CA ALA A 21 -12.13 11.05 16.91
C ALA A 21 -12.89 11.38 15.60
N MET A 22 -13.37 10.37 14.88
CA MET A 22 -14.18 10.55 13.66
C MET A 22 -15.56 11.18 13.93
N ALA A 23 -16.07 11.09 15.16
CA ALA A 23 -17.35 11.69 15.57
C ALA A 23 -17.25 13.18 15.97
N ARG A 24 -16.05 13.76 15.95
CA ARG A 24 -15.85 15.19 16.25
C ARG A 24 -16.42 16.06 15.13
N ASN A 25 -16.77 17.32 15.51
CA ASN A 25 -17.18 18.29 14.50
C ASN A 25 -16.05 18.47 13.46
N ILE A 26 -16.47 18.47 12.21
CA ILE A 26 -15.58 18.79 11.09
C ILE A 26 -15.57 20.29 10.84
N THR A 27 -14.50 20.77 10.24
CA THR A 27 -14.35 22.13 9.75
C THR A 27 -14.30 22.12 8.23
N ASN A 28 -14.25 23.30 7.61
CA ASN A 28 -13.98 23.40 6.19
C ASN A 28 -12.47 23.24 5.93
N PRO A 29 -12.01 22.11 5.38
CA PRO A 29 -10.58 21.84 5.21
C PRO A 29 -9.91 22.78 4.21
N ASP A 30 -10.68 23.41 3.32
CA ASP A 30 -10.13 24.29 2.27
C ASP A 30 -9.91 25.73 2.75
N LEU A 31 -10.59 26.15 3.81
CA LEU A 31 -10.62 27.55 4.25
C LEU A 31 -10.16 27.75 5.69
N ASP A 32 -10.15 26.72 6.52
CA ASP A 32 -9.79 26.82 7.94
C ASP A 32 -8.27 26.68 8.13
N LEU A 33 -7.63 27.79 8.46
CA LEU A 33 -6.18 27.82 8.73
C LEU A 33 -5.76 26.90 9.88
N ASN A 34 -6.61 26.71 10.91
CA ASN A 34 -6.31 25.79 11.98
C ASN A 34 -6.28 24.33 11.49
N PHE A 35 -7.07 24.02 10.47
CA PHE A 35 -7.02 22.69 9.86
C PHE A 35 -5.68 22.45 9.14
N PHE A 36 -5.10 23.46 8.49
CA PHE A 36 -3.78 23.32 7.86
C PHE A 36 -2.70 22.98 8.88
N GLU A 37 -2.69 23.65 10.02
CA GLU A 37 -1.73 23.36 11.08
C GLU A 37 -1.95 21.95 11.65
N TYR A 38 -3.20 21.56 11.87
CA TYR A 38 -3.55 20.22 12.32
C TYR A 38 -3.10 19.15 11.31
N TYR A 39 -3.37 19.35 10.02
CA TYR A 39 -2.96 18.41 8.96
C TYR A 39 -1.44 18.27 8.90
N LYS A 40 -0.72 19.38 8.98
CA LYS A 40 0.73 19.40 9.04
C LYS A 40 1.26 18.60 10.23
N GLU A 41 0.70 18.78 11.42
CA GLU A 41 1.08 17.99 12.59
C GLU A 41 0.86 16.49 12.37
N VAL A 42 -0.23 16.10 11.70
CA VAL A 42 -0.50 14.70 11.38
C VAL A 42 0.55 14.15 10.42
N CYS A 43 0.89 14.89 9.37
CA CYS A 43 1.95 14.51 8.42
C CYS A 43 3.31 14.36 9.12
N GLU A 44 3.67 15.27 10.03
CA GLU A 44 4.90 15.18 10.82
C GLU A 44 4.92 13.95 11.77
N LYS A 45 3.76 13.56 12.31
CA LYS A 45 3.63 12.32 13.09
C LYS A 45 3.87 11.09 12.21
N LEU A 46 3.33 11.11 10.99
CA LEU A 46 3.53 10.02 10.01
C LEU A 46 4.99 9.95 9.53
N LYS A 47 5.65 11.07 9.26
CA LYS A 47 7.09 11.10 8.95
C LYS A 47 7.90 10.38 10.03
N ARG A 48 7.66 10.70 11.31
CA ARG A 48 8.34 10.02 12.43
C ARG A 48 8.06 8.52 12.49
N LEU A 49 6.80 8.12 12.24
CA LEU A 49 6.41 6.72 12.19
C LEU A 49 7.13 5.97 11.07
N LEU A 50 7.20 6.57 9.89
CA LEU A 50 7.82 6.02 8.68
C LEU A 50 9.34 6.19 8.65
N LYS A 51 9.91 6.96 9.59
CA LYS A 51 11.36 7.28 9.69
C LYS A 51 11.87 7.89 8.38
N THR A 52 11.17 8.87 7.85
CA THR A 52 11.52 9.58 6.62
C THR A 52 11.56 11.09 6.85
N GLU A 53 12.43 11.77 6.11
CA GLU A 53 12.46 13.24 6.00
C GLU A 53 11.63 13.75 4.81
N GLU A 54 11.21 12.84 3.92
CA GLU A 54 10.41 13.18 2.75
C GLU A 54 8.96 13.53 3.11
N ASP A 55 8.28 14.22 2.21
CA ASP A 55 6.89 14.61 2.43
C ASP A 55 5.95 13.40 2.44
N VAL A 56 5.07 13.36 3.43
CA VAL A 56 4.03 12.33 3.55
C VAL A 56 2.71 12.93 3.15
N LEU A 57 2.08 12.34 2.14
CA LEU A 57 0.77 12.74 1.64
C LEU A 57 -0.29 11.73 2.09
N ILE A 58 -1.41 12.25 2.61
CA ILE A 58 -2.56 11.42 2.97
C ILE A 58 -3.56 11.46 1.82
N LEU A 59 -3.64 10.36 1.08
CA LEU A 59 -4.57 10.24 -0.05
C LEU A 59 -5.99 9.97 0.45
N GLY A 60 -6.96 10.62 -0.16
CA GLY A 60 -8.39 10.43 0.14
C GLY A 60 -8.96 9.23 -0.62
N GLY A 61 -8.67 8.01 -0.16
CA GLY A 61 -9.14 6.80 -0.80
C GLY A 61 -8.83 5.53 -0.01
N GLU A 62 -9.12 4.38 -0.61
CA GLU A 62 -8.75 3.08 -0.06
C GLU A 62 -7.26 2.80 -0.28
N GLY A 63 -6.69 1.82 0.44
CA GLY A 63 -5.28 1.43 0.32
C GLY A 63 -4.84 1.09 -1.11
N ILE A 64 -5.77 0.60 -1.94
CA ILE A 64 -5.51 0.30 -3.35
C ILE A 64 -5.14 1.55 -4.17
N LEU A 65 -5.66 2.74 -3.79
CA LEU A 65 -5.26 4.00 -4.39
C LEU A 65 -3.77 4.28 -4.18
N GLY A 66 -3.22 3.91 -3.02
CA GLY A 66 -1.78 4.03 -2.76
C GLY A 66 -0.94 3.11 -3.64
N LEU A 67 -1.40 1.88 -3.89
CA LEU A 67 -0.74 0.94 -4.80
C LEU A 67 -0.75 1.48 -6.24
N GLU A 68 -1.89 1.98 -6.69
CA GLU A 68 -2.03 2.58 -8.02
C GLU A 68 -1.18 3.84 -8.17
N ALA A 69 -1.19 4.72 -7.17
CA ALA A 69 -0.36 5.92 -7.16
C ALA A 69 1.15 5.59 -7.26
N ALA A 70 1.60 4.54 -6.57
CA ALA A 70 2.98 4.06 -6.68
C ALA A 70 3.30 3.59 -8.11
N CYS A 71 2.41 2.80 -8.73
CA CYS A 71 2.57 2.36 -10.12
C CYS A 71 2.64 3.57 -11.07
N ALA A 72 1.69 4.49 -10.95
CA ALA A 72 1.61 5.67 -11.81
C ALA A 72 2.83 6.59 -11.70
N SER A 73 3.44 6.64 -10.50
CA SER A 73 4.58 7.52 -10.23
C SER A 73 5.93 6.94 -10.63
N LEU A 74 6.06 5.61 -10.60
CA LEU A 74 7.36 4.94 -10.70
C LEU A 74 7.56 4.16 -12.00
N ILE A 75 6.49 3.76 -12.68
CA ILE A 75 6.55 2.89 -13.86
C ILE A 75 6.58 3.72 -15.13
N GLU A 76 7.55 3.44 -15.99
CA GLU A 76 7.58 3.86 -17.38
C GLU A 76 7.25 2.67 -18.29
N PRO A 77 6.60 2.91 -19.46
CA PRO A 77 6.33 1.83 -20.41
C PRO A 77 7.59 1.04 -20.78
N GLY A 78 7.52 -0.28 -20.67
CA GLY A 78 8.64 -1.19 -20.92
C GLY A 78 9.49 -1.51 -19.68
N ASP A 79 9.26 -0.87 -18.53
CA ASP A 79 9.92 -1.25 -17.29
C ASP A 79 9.60 -2.69 -16.89
N ARG A 80 10.62 -3.45 -16.53
CA ARG A 80 10.43 -4.82 -16.05
C ARG A 80 10.16 -4.85 -14.55
N LEU A 81 9.08 -5.52 -14.16
CA LEU A 81 8.61 -5.61 -12.79
C LEU A 81 8.45 -7.07 -12.36
N LEU A 82 9.06 -7.43 -11.23
CA LEU A 82 8.80 -8.69 -10.55
C LEU A 82 7.58 -8.56 -9.64
N CYS A 83 6.54 -9.32 -9.92
CA CYS A 83 5.35 -9.37 -9.08
C CYS A 83 5.36 -10.66 -8.25
N ILE A 84 5.43 -10.54 -6.94
CA ILE A 84 5.29 -11.67 -6.02
C ILE A 84 3.79 -12.01 -5.90
N ASP A 85 3.38 -13.05 -6.64
CA ASP A 85 2.01 -13.55 -6.63
C ASP A 85 1.80 -14.51 -5.45
N ASN A 86 1.53 -13.93 -4.28
CA ASN A 86 1.29 -14.64 -3.03
C ASN A 86 -0.17 -14.59 -2.58
N GLY A 87 -1.07 -14.09 -3.42
CA GLY A 87 -2.50 -13.95 -3.14
C GLY A 87 -3.17 -12.99 -4.11
N ILE A 88 -4.47 -12.78 -3.89
CA ILE A 88 -5.27 -11.95 -4.78
C ILE A 88 -4.76 -10.51 -4.90
N PHE A 89 -4.30 -9.92 -3.79
CA PHE A 89 -3.75 -8.56 -3.77
C PHE A 89 -2.33 -8.53 -4.33
N GLY A 90 -1.50 -9.53 -4.02
CA GLY A 90 -0.15 -9.64 -4.60
C GLY A 90 -0.22 -9.71 -6.12
N LYS A 91 -1.06 -10.61 -6.66
CA LYS A 91 -1.30 -10.70 -8.10
C LYS A 91 -1.87 -9.41 -8.68
N GLY A 92 -2.87 -8.83 -8.01
CA GLY A 92 -3.55 -7.61 -8.47
C GLY A 92 -2.61 -6.42 -8.60
N PHE A 93 -1.56 -6.34 -7.79
CA PHE A 93 -0.55 -5.29 -7.93
C PHE A 93 0.17 -5.36 -9.30
N GLY A 94 0.46 -6.56 -9.80
CA GLY A 94 1.00 -6.74 -11.15
C GLY A 94 0.01 -6.31 -12.25
N ASP A 95 -1.29 -6.44 -12.01
CA ASP A 95 -2.30 -6.00 -12.97
C ASP A 95 -2.36 -4.46 -13.04
N PHE A 96 -2.21 -3.74 -11.93
CA PHE A 96 -2.03 -2.28 -11.94
C PHE A 96 -0.76 -1.87 -12.69
N ALA A 97 0.36 -2.54 -12.44
CA ALA A 97 1.62 -2.23 -13.12
C ALA A 97 1.50 -2.34 -14.65
N LYS A 98 0.76 -3.32 -15.15
CA LYS A 98 0.50 -3.47 -16.61
C LYS A 98 -0.28 -2.30 -17.20
N ILE A 99 -1.20 -1.69 -16.45
CA ILE A 99 -1.97 -0.52 -16.93
C ILE A 99 -1.02 0.62 -17.27
N TYR A 100 0.08 0.75 -16.52
CA TYR A 100 1.12 1.77 -16.73
C TYR A 100 2.25 1.31 -17.67
N GLY A 101 2.07 0.16 -18.32
CA GLY A 101 2.97 -0.31 -19.39
C GLY A 101 4.16 -1.15 -18.91
N ALA A 102 4.15 -1.64 -17.67
CA ALA A 102 5.18 -2.55 -17.19
C ALA A 102 5.13 -3.92 -17.85
N GLU A 103 6.31 -4.49 -18.10
CA GLU A 103 6.50 -5.90 -18.42
C GLU A 103 6.55 -6.71 -17.11
N VAL A 104 5.41 -7.30 -16.74
CA VAL A 104 5.28 -7.98 -15.44
C VAL A 104 5.65 -9.45 -15.54
N VAL A 105 6.63 -9.85 -14.75
CA VAL A 105 7.02 -11.24 -14.53
C VAL A 105 6.54 -11.69 -13.16
N TYR A 106 5.78 -12.78 -13.11
CA TYR A 106 5.19 -13.28 -11.89
C TYR A 106 6.05 -14.37 -11.25
N PHE A 107 6.42 -14.18 -9.98
CA PHE A 107 6.86 -15.27 -9.12
C PHE A 107 5.65 -15.80 -8.35
N LYS A 108 5.17 -16.98 -8.73
CA LYS A 108 3.94 -17.56 -8.18
C LYS A 108 4.20 -18.37 -6.93
N GLY A 109 3.63 -17.95 -5.80
CA GLY A 109 3.62 -18.65 -4.52
C GLY A 109 2.44 -19.61 -4.34
N ASP A 110 2.47 -20.42 -3.28
CA ASP A 110 1.30 -21.15 -2.78
C ASP A 110 0.55 -20.23 -1.80
N TYR A 111 -0.66 -19.82 -2.14
CA TYR A 111 -1.48 -18.90 -1.35
C TYR A 111 -1.80 -19.37 0.08
N ARG A 112 -1.49 -20.62 0.41
CA ARG A 112 -1.68 -21.20 1.75
C ARG A 112 -0.41 -21.21 2.58
N LYS A 113 0.69 -20.70 2.04
CA LYS A 113 2.01 -20.72 2.66
C LYS A 113 2.68 -19.36 2.55
N SER A 114 3.64 -19.13 3.43
CA SER A 114 4.57 -18.01 3.26
C SER A 114 5.41 -18.19 1.99
N ILE A 115 5.96 -17.08 1.51
CA ILE A 115 6.85 -17.10 0.35
C ILE A 115 8.05 -18.01 0.64
N ASP A 116 8.34 -18.89 -0.31
CA ASP A 116 9.51 -19.77 -0.30
C ASP A 116 10.73 -18.96 -0.80
N VAL A 117 11.52 -18.48 0.17
CA VAL A 117 12.65 -17.59 -0.09
C VAL A 117 13.72 -18.29 -0.94
N GLU A 118 13.96 -19.59 -0.71
CA GLU A 118 14.96 -20.36 -1.48
C GLU A 118 14.55 -20.49 -2.95
N LYS A 119 13.24 -20.67 -3.21
CA LYS A 119 12.74 -20.67 -4.59
C LYS A 119 12.79 -19.31 -5.25
N LEU A 120 12.52 -18.25 -4.49
CA LEU A 120 12.63 -16.88 -4.99
C LEU A 120 14.09 -16.54 -5.33
N GLU A 121 15.04 -16.93 -4.49
CA GLU A 121 16.47 -16.77 -4.74
C GLU A 121 16.89 -17.46 -6.03
N LYS A 122 16.56 -18.75 -6.19
CA LYS A 122 16.83 -19.51 -7.41
C LYS A 122 16.14 -18.93 -8.67
N PHE A 123 15.01 -18.27 -8.48
CA PHE A 123 14.33 -17.58 -9.56
C PHE A 123 15.12 -16.34 -9.97
N LEU A 124 15.57 -15.53 -9.01
CA LEU A 124 16.36 -14.33 -9.24
C LEU A 124 17.77 -14.61 -9.75
N GLU A 125 18.38 -15.77 -9.41
CA GLU A 125 19.64 -16.21 -10.00
C GLU A 125 19.56 -16.39 -11.53
N LYS A 126 18.38 -16.76 -12.03
CA LYS A 126 18.16 -16.95 -13.48
C LYS A 126 17.86 -15.67 -14.21
N ASP A 127 17.16 -14.75 -13.57
CA ASP A 127 16.78 -13.47 -14.12
C ASP A 127 16.55 -12.48 -12.98
N SER A 128 17.44 -11.51 -12.83
CA SER A 128 17.34 -10.43 -11.83
C SER A 128 17.19 -9.05 -12.48
N ASN A 129 16.96 -8.98 -13.78
CA ASN A 129 16.82 -7.72 -14.50
C ASN A 129 15.42 -7.14 -14.31
N PHE A 130 15.14 -6.63 -13.10
CA PHE A 130 13.91 -5.95 -12.73
C PHE A 130 14.22 -4.57 -12.20
N LYS A 131 13.46 -3.56 -12.63
CA LYS A 131 13.53 -2.20 -12.09
C LYS A 131 12.80 -2.10 -10.75
N PHE A 132 11.71 -2.86 -10.60
CA PHE A 132 10.88 -2.89 -9.41
C PHE A 132 10.51 -4.32 -9.03
N ALA A 133 10.17 -4.49 -7.74
CA ALA A 133 9.47 -5.67 -7.26
C ALA A 133 8.25 -5.23 -6.43
N THR A 134 7.16 -5.98 -6.56
CA THR A 134 5.95 -5.77 -5.76
C THR A 134 5.62 -7.00 -4.93
N MET A 135 5.23 -6.77 -3.68
CA MET A 135 4.80 -7.79 -2.74
C MET A 135 3.72 -7.21 -1.83
N VAL A 136 2.69 -7.99 -1.50
CA VAL A 136 1.60 -7.64 -0.58
C VAL A 136 1.43 -8.71 0.48
#